data_c39074f28cb18309128415d6420cc679
#
_entry.id   c39074f28cb18309128415d6420cc679
#
_cell.length_a   1.000
_cell.length_b   1.000
_cell.length_c   1.000
_cell.angle_alpha   90.00
_cell.angle_beta   90.00
_cell.angle_gamma   90.00
#
_symmetry.space_group_name_H-M   'P 1'
#
loop_
_entity.id
_entity.type
_entity.pdbx_description
1 polymer ?
#
loop_
_entity_poly.entity_id
_entity_poly.type
_entity_poly.pdbx_seq_one_letter_code
_entity_poly.pdbx_strand_id
1 'polypeptide(L)'
;MDFLEIARTRQSCRNYAQTPVEQEKLDAVLEALRLAPSACNGQPYFVTVCQGDTAKAVAAACQGMGMNKFASQAPVVLVLSEKAYVKTAAVGSKVKHNDYRSIDIGIAAAYMTAEATALGLG
;
A
#
# COMPACT_ATOMS: atom_id res chain seq x y z
N MET A 1 6.59 -10.44 16.06
CA MET A 1 5.12 -10.69 15.96
C MET A 1 4.92 -11.78 14.92
N ASP A 2 4.19 -12.84 15.21
CA ASP A 2 3.87 -13.83 14.20
C ASP A 2 2.72 -13.35 13.29
N PHE A 3 2.46 -14.06 12.20
CA PHE A 3 1.44 -13.63 11.22
C PHE A 3 0.04 -13.52 11.83
N LEU A 4 -0.33 -14.41 12.74
CA LEU A 4 -1.65 -14.40 13.37
C LEU A 4 -1.80 -13.21 14.33
N GLU A 5 -0.74 -12.86 15.03
CA GLU A 5 -0.70 -11.65 15.88
C GLU A 5 -0.83 -10.39 15.02
N ILE A 6 -0.11 -10.33 13.88
CA ILE A 6 -0.24 -9.22 12.92
C ILE A 6 -1.69 -9.11 12.44
N ALA A 7 -2.29 -10.21 12.00
CA ALA A 7 -3.65 -10.23 11.49
C ALA A 7 -4.70 -9.79 12.53
N ARG A 8 -4.47 -10.11 13.82
CA ARG A 8 -5.34 -9.69 14.92
C ARG A 8 -5.13 -8.22 15.31
N THR A 9 -3.91 -7.72 15.18
CA THR A 9 -3.52 -6.36 15.61
C THR A 9 -3.80 -5.32 14.54
N ARG A 10 -3.65 -5.70 13.26
CA ARG A 10 -3.86 -4.78 12.13
C ARG A 10 -5.28 -4.20 12.15
N GLN A 11 -5.35 -2.91 12.12
CA GLN A 11 -6.62 -2.18 12.04
C GLN A 11 -6.54 -1.04 11.02
N SER A 12 -7.67 -0.54 10.59
CA SER A 12 -7.75 0.69 9.78
C SER A 12 -7.56 1.90 10.68
N CYS A 13 -6.33 2.35 10.81
CA CYS A 13 -6.00 3.55 11.58
C CYS A 13 -6.62 4.80 10.93
N ARG A 14 -7.24 5.64 11.74
CA ARG A 14 -7.85 6.90 11.30
C ARG A 14 -7.49 8.08 12.21
N ASN A 15 -6.40 7.91 12.95
CA ASN A 15 -5.83 8.95 13.80
C ASN A 15 -4.32 8.71 13.88
N TYR A 16 -3.55 9.50 13.16
CA TYR A 16 -2.11 9.33 13.04
C TYR A 16 -1.36 10.31 13.92
N ALA A 17 -0.28 9.84 14.55
CA ALA A 17 0.72 10.72 15.15
C ALA A 17 1.48 11.46 14.04
N GLN A 18 1.86 12.70 14.30
CA GLN A 18 2.66 13.50 13.36
C GLN A 18 4.18 13.26 13.52
N THR A 19 4.54 12.21 14.24
CA THR A 19 5.94 11.80 14.41
C THR A 19 6.46 11.29 13.05
N PRO A 20 7.63 11.77 12.60
CA PRO A 20 8.24 11.27 11.38
C PRO A 20 8.43 9.74 11.44
N VAL A 21 8.19 9.08 10.30
CA VAL A 21 8.45 7.65 10.16
C VAL A 21 9.95 7.47 9.92
N GLU A 22 10.56 6.56 10.70
CA GLU A 22 11.98 6.21 10.55
C GLU A 22 12.22 5.58 9.17
N GLN A 23 13.30 5.98 8.51
CA GLN A 23 13.61 5.51 7.16
C GLN A 23 13.69 3.98 7.08
N GLU A 24 14.28 3.34 8.09
CA GLU A 24 14.41 1.88 8.17
C GLU A 24 13.04 1.17 8.17
N LYS A 25 12.04 1.73 8.85
CA LYS A 25 10.67 1.18 8.85
C LYS A 25 10.00 1.36 7.49
N LEU A 26 10.21 2.52 6.86
CA LEU A 26 9.69 2.77 5.53
C LEU A 26 10.29 1.80 4.51
N ASP A 27 11.61 1.60 4.57
CA ASP A 27 12.33 0.67 3.70
C ASP A 27 11.83 -0.78 3.90
N ALA A 28 11.56 -1.21 5.12
CA ALA A 28 11.01 -2.53 5.40
C ALA A 28 9.59 -2.71 4.83
N VAL A 29 8.74 -1.69 4.92
CA VAL A 29 7.40 -1.71 4.30
C VAL A 29 7.48 -1.81 2.78
N LEU A 30 8.42 -1.09 2.15
CA LEU A 30 8.65 -1.15 0.71
C LEU A 30 9.24 -2.51 0.28
N GLU A 31 10.10 -3.11 1.10
CA GLU A 31 10.62 -4.45 0.85
C GLU A 31 9.51 -5.51 0.95
N ALA A 32 8.60 -5.40 1.91
CA ALA A 32 7.44 -6.29 1.99
C ALA A 32 6.57 -6.21 0.72
N LEU A 33 6.35 -5.00 0.17
CA LEU A 33 5.68 -4.83 -1.12
C LEU A 33 6.44 -5.54 -2.24
N ARG A 34 7.76 -5.40 -2.30
CA ARG A 34 8.61 -6.03 -3.33
C ARG A 34 8.53 -7.55 -3.30
N LEU A 35 8.32 -8.13 -2.12
CA LEU A 35 8.22 -9.58 -1.90
C LEU A 35 6.80 -10.12 -2.13
N ALA A 36 5.80 -9.25 -2.31
CA ALA A 36 4.43 -9.66 -2.54
C ALA A 36 4.29 -10.48 -3.84
N PRO A 37 3.57 -11.62 -3.83
CA PRO A 37 3.35 -12.39 -5.04
C PRO A 37 2.42 -11.67 -6.01
N SER A 38 2.63 -11.92 -7.30
CA SER A 38 1.78 -11.39 -8.37
C SER A 38 1.65 -12.35 -9.53
N ALA A 39 0.59 -12.24 -10.32
CA ALA A 39 0.35 -13.08 -11.48
C ALA A 39 1.53 -12.99 -12.46
N CYS A 40 2.12 -14.15 -12.79
CA CYS A 40 3.32 -14.25 -13.63
C CYS A 40 4.48 -13.37 -13.14
N ASN A 41 4.56 -13.10 -11.84
CA ASN A 41 5.52 -12.16 -11.25
C ASN A 41 5.54 -10.78 -11.93
N GLY A 42 4.39 -10.35 -12.42
CA GLY A 42 4.26 -9.18 -13.27
C GLY A 42 4.38 -7.85 -12.55
N GLN A 43 4.11 -7.83 -11.25
CA GLN A 43 4.21 -6.63 -10.39
C GLN A 43 3.60 -5.40 -11.08
N PRO A 44 2.28 -5.41 -11.39
CA PRO A 44 1.64 -4.40 -12.25
C PRO A 44 1.31 -3.11 -11.50
N TYR A 45 2.24 -2.63 -10.70
CA TYR A 45 2.07 -1.44 -9.87
C TYR A 45 3.37 -0.66 -9.69
N PHE A 46 3.21 0.64 -9.41
CA PHE A 46 4.24 1.48 -8.84
C PHE A 46 3.83 1.90 -7.43
N VAL A 47 4.80 2.14 -6.58
CA VAL A 47 4.60 2.83 -5.32
C VAL A 47 5.31 4.17 -5.34
N THR A 48 4.59 5.24 -4.98
CA THR A 48 5.16 6.57 -4.81
C THR A 48 5.13 6.90 -3.33
N VAL A 49 6.28 7.22 -2.77
CA VAL A 49 6.44 7.65 -1.38
C VAL A 49 6.30 9.16 -1.33
N CYS A 50 5.27 9.64 -0.63
CA CYS A 50 4.99 11.06 -0.47
C CYS A 50 5.26 11.49 0.98
N GLN A 51 6.05 12.52 1.16
CA GLN A 51 6.40 13.11 2.45
C GLN A 51 6.27 14.64 2.39
N GLY A 52 6.24 15.30 3.55
CA GLY A 52 6.17 16.76 3.64
C GLY A 52 4.96 17.35 2.91
N ASP A 53 5.16 18.38 2.13
CA ASP A 53 4.07 19.08 1.41
C ASP A 53 3.41 18.20 0.35
N THR A 54 4.14 17.28 -0.26
CA THR A 54 3.58 16.29 -1.19
C THR A 54 2.59 15.36 -0.48
N ALA A 55 2.93 14.85 0.70
CA ALA A 55 2.01 14.02 1.49
C ALA A 55 0.73 14.79 1.84
N LYS A 56 0.84 16.06 2.23
CA LYS A 56 -0.32 16.92 2.52
C LYS A 56 -1.20 17.13 1.30
N ALA A 57 -0.60 17.37 0.12
CA ALA A 57 -1.33 17.55 -1.13
C ALA A 57 -2.10 16.28 -1.53
N VAL A 58 -1.46 15.12 -1.44
CA VAL A 58 -2.10 13.82 -1.72
C VAL A 58 -3.21 13.53 -0.71
N ALA A 59 -2.96 13.75 0.58
CA ALA A 59 -3.97 13.58 1.62
C ALA A 59 -5.19 14.49 1.40
N ALA A 60 -4.99 15.73 0.97
CA ALA A 60 -6.07 16.64 0.61
C ALA A 60 -6.89 16.13 -0.58
N ALA A 61 -6.24 15.55 -1.60
CA ALA A 61 -6.92 14.98 -2.75
C ALA A 61 -7.80 13.76 -2.38
N CYS A 62 -7.48 13.05 -1.30
CA CYS A 62 -8.25 11.91 -0.79
C CYS A 62 -9.48 12.33 0.05
N GLN A 63 -9.67 13.61 0.34
CA GLN A 63 -10.72 14.13 1.25
C GLN A 63 -11.99 14.54 0.52
N GLY A 64 -12.44 13.81 -0.47
CA GLY A 64 -13.68 14.12 -1.19
C GLY A 64 -14.90 14.16 -0.25
N MET A 65 -15.75 15.17 -0.39
CA MET A 65 -16.99 15.36 0.38
C MET A 65 -16.80 15.35 1.92
N GLY A 66 -15.64 15.77 2.40
CA GLY A 66 -15.31 15.81 3.84
C GLY A 66 -14.96 14.47 4.47
N MET A 67 -14.86 13.41 3.66
CA MET A 67 -14.37 12.10 4.11
C MET A 67 -12.83 12.09 4.22
N ASN A 68 -12.31 11.12 4.95
CA ASN A 68 -10.86 10.85 5.07
C ASN A 68 -10.03 12.04 5.59
N LYS A 69 -10.61 12.93 6.39
CA LYS A 69 -9.89 14.09 6.97
C LYS A 69 -8.67 13.68 7.78
N PHE A 70 -8.68 12.47 8.36
CA PHE A 70 -7.56 11.90 9.11
C PHE A 70 -6.30 11.72 8.25
N ALA A 71 -6.42 11.59 6.93
CA ALA A 71 -5.27 11.41 6.03
C ALA A 71 -4.27 12.57 6.13
N SER A 72 -4.73 13.79 6.43
CA SER A 72 -3.83 14.96 6.61
C SER A 72 -2.91 14.86 7.82
N GLN A 73 -3.17 13.94 8.75
CA GLN A 73 -2.32 13.71 9.91
C GLN A 73 -1.13 12.79 9.60
N ALA A 74 -1.23 12.02 8.51
CA ALA A 74 -0.18 11.05 8.17
C ALA A 74 1.10 11.76 7.69
N PRO A 75 2.26 11.48 8.32
CA PRO A 75 3.54 12.08 7.91
C PRO A 75 4.06 11.50 6.58
N VAL A 76 3.61 10.30 6.23
CA VAL A 76 3.95 9.62 4.98
C VAL A 76 2.67 9.09 4.34
N VAL A 77 2.55 9.25 3.03
CA VAL A 77 1.48 8.67 2.23
C VAL A 77 2.11 7.84 1.10
N LEU A 78 1.72 6.59 1.00
CA LEU A 78 2.14 5.68 -0.07
C LEU A 78 1.02 5.57 -1.10
N VAL A 79 1.32 5.92 -2.35
CA VAL A 79 0.37 5.84 -3.45
C VAL A 79 0.73 4.64 -4.33
N LEU A 80 -0.15 3.63 -4.37
CA LEU A 80 -0.05 2.54 -5.32
C LEU A 80 -0.77 2.92 -6.61
N SER A 81 -0.03 2.91 -7.70
CA SER A 81 -0.56 3.21 -9.03
C SER A 81 -0.47 1.99 -9.93
N GLU A 82 -1.45 1.83 -10.80
CA GLU A 82 -1.45 0.75 -11.78
C GLU A 82 -0.32 0.91 -12.81
N LYS A 83 0.20 -0.23 -13.25
CA LYS A 83 1.16 -0.38 -14.32
C LYS A 83 0.61 -1.38 -15.35
N ALA A 84 1.11 -1.34 -16.57
CA ALA A 84 0.72 -2.29 -17.59
C ALA A 84 1.03 -3.74 -17.17
N TYR A 85 0.16 -4.67 -17.56
CA TYR A 85 0.41 -6.10 -17.40
C TYR A 85 1.65 -6.55 -18.20
N VAL A 86 2.34 -7.57 -17.70
CA VAL A 86 3.18 -8.40 -18.55
C VAL A 86 2.32 -9.19 -19.54
N LYS A 87 2.85 -9.50 -20.73
CA LYS A 87 2.08 -10.11 -21.84
C LYS A 87 1.35 -11.40 -21.42
N THR A 88 1.99 -12.27 -20.66
CA THR A 88 1.42 -13.54 -20.17
C THR A 88 0.21 -13.32 -19.25
N ALA A 89 0.31 -12.38 -18.31
CA ALA A 89 -0.78 -12.03 -17.42
C ALA A 89 -1.94 -11.34 -18.18
N ALA A 90 -1.63 -10.51 -19.17
CA ALA A 90 -2.65 -9.86 -20.02
C ALA A 90 -3.48 -10.87 -20.82
N VAL A 91 -2.84 -11.88 -21.41
CA VAL A 91 -3.54 -12.97 -22.13
C VAL A 91 -4.39 -13.79 -21.17
N GLY A 92 -3.83 -14.21 -20.02
CA GLY A 92 -4.55 -14.96 -19.00
C GLY A 92 -5.76 -14.21 -18.45
N SER A 93 -5.62 -12.90 -18.22
CA SER A 93 -6.71 -12.03 -17.78
C SER A 93 -7.88 -12.01 -18.77
N LYS A 94 -7.58 -11.87 -20.06
CA LYS A 94 -8.60 -11.89 -21.12
C LYS A 94 -9.31 -13.24 -21.24
N VAL A 95 -8.55 -14.33 -21.25
CA VAL A 95 -9.09 -15.70 -21.42
C VAL A 95 -9.96 -16.13 -20.23
N LYS A 96 -9.53 -15.78 -19.02
CA LYS A 96 -10.22 -16.20 -17.77
C LYS A 96 -11.17 -15.15 -17.22
N HIS A 97 -11.25 -13.97 -17.82
CA HIS A 97 -12.05 -12.84 -17.34
C HIS A 97 -11.70 -12.42 -15.90
N ASN A 98 -10.42 -12.51 -15.52
CA ASN A 98 -9.92 -12.13 -14.21
C ASN A 98 -9.11 -10.84 -14.28
N ASP A 99 -9.37 -9.90 -13.38
CA ASP A 99 -8.55 -8.70 -13.20
C ASP A 99 -7.39 -9.00 -12.24
N TYR A 100 -6.34 -9.63 -12.76
CA TYR A 100 -5.14 -9.95 -11.97
C TYR A 100 -4.44 -8.71 -11.42
N ARG A 101 -4.51 -7.58 -12.11
CA ARG A 101 -3.88 -6.32 -11.66
C ARG A 101 -4.50 -5.82 -10.37
N SER A 102 -5.82 -5.75 -10.30
CA SER A 102 -6.52 -5.37 -9.06
C SER A 102 -6.25 -6.36 -7.93
N ILE A 103 -6.20 -7.67 -8.24
CA ILE A 103 -5.84 -8.71 -7.26
C ILE A 103 -4.42 -8.49 -6.74
N ASP A 104 -3.46 -8.31 -7.64
CA ASP A 104 -2.04 -8.13 -7.29
C ASP A 104 -1.81 -6.87 -6.45
N ILE A 105 -2.49 -5.76 -6.78
CA ILE A 105 -2.44 -4.53 -5.99
C ILE A 105 -3.00 -4.76 -4.58
N GLY A 106 -4.10 -5.49 -4.46
CA GLY A 106 -4.67 -5.85 -3.16
C GLY A 106 -3.72 -6.69 -2.32
N ILE A 107 -3.02 -7.66 -2.93
CA ILE A 107 -2.00 -8.47 -2.26
C ILE A 107 -0.82 -7.59 -1.81
N ALA A 108 -0.31 -6.73 -2.68
CA ALA A 108 0.79 -5.81 -2.37
C ALA A 108 0.41 -4.88 -1.20
N ALA A 109 -0.79 -4.32 -1.20
CA ALA A 109 -1.30 -3.49 -0.10
C ALA A 109 -1.40 -4.28 1.22
N ALA A 110 -1.83 -5.55 1.16
CA ALA A 110 -1.90 -6.41 2.34
C ALA A 110 -0.52 -6.67 2.94
N TYR A 111 0.50 -6.94 2.12
CA TYR A 111 1.88 -7.12 2.57
C TYR A 111 2.43 -5.86 3.24
N MET A 112 2.24 -4.69 2.61
CA MET A 112 2.67 -3.41 3.19
C MET A 112 2.00 -3.13 4.54
N THR A 113 0.69 -3.33 4.64
CA THR A 113 -0.05 -3.04 5.87
C THR A 113 0.27 -4.06 6.98
N ALA A 114 0.58 -5.30 6.64
CA ALA A 114 1.04 -6.30 7.58
C ALA A 114 2.40 -5.91 8.18
N GLU A 115 3.37 -5.54 7.34
CA GLU A 115 4.70 -5.11 7.78
C GLU A 115 4.63 -3.81 8.59
N ALA A 116 3.85 -2.83 8.13
CA ALA A 116 3.62 -1.60 8.89
C ALA A 116 3.11 -1.92 10.32
N THR A 117 2.14 -2.83 10.44
CA THR A 117 1.61 -3.27 11.73
C THR A 117 2.69 -3.95 12.59
N ALA A 118 3.52 -4.82 12.01
CA ALA A 118 4.61 -5.48 12.70
C ALA A 118 5.63 -4.49 13.28
N LEU A 119 5.82 -3.36 12.60
CA LEU A 119 6.71 -2.27 12.98
C LEU A 119 6.07 -1.24 13.92
N GLY A 120 4.81 -1.42 14.32
CA GLY A 120 4.07 -0.50 15.17
C GLY A 120 3.60 0.77 14.46
N LEU A 121 3.49 0.73 13.13
CA LEU A 121 2.89 1.79 12.31
C LEU A 121 1.39 1.56 12.13
N GLY A 122 0.62 2.64 11.95
CA GLY A 122 -0.82 2.61 11.72
C GLY A 122 -1.22 2.90 10.27
#